data_4e62ce8315e3fd554b901a63d7925ddc
#
_entry.id   4e62ce8315e3fd554b901a63d7925ddc
#
_cell.length_a   1.000
_cell.length_b   1.000
_cell.length_c   1.000
_cell.angle_alpha   90.00
_cell.angle_beta   90.00
_cell.angle_gamma   90.00
#
_symmetry.space_group_name_H-M   'P 1'
#
loop_
_entity.id
_entity.type
_entity.pdbx_description
1 polymer ?
#
loop_
_entity_poly.entity_id
_entity_poly.type
_entity_poly.pdbx_seq_one_letter_code
_entity_poly.pdbx_strand_id
1 'polypeptide(L)'
;DTELACRFLGLKETGLEAVLKKRYNVRLDKKYQRKDWSKRPLPQEMMAYAAKDVRYLIPLAKSLYQELKTKGRLSWVQEECRHLSKVRPANNNSGPLFVGFKGAGKLGPRGLAVLEELLRMRQKIAHKQDKPLFRIIGNKSLLKLAETRPSNLNKLRKSEILGLKQSDRYGKSVVAAVTRALQIPSKNLPRYPRKTAPMVPAIVAKRVKELRIWRDRMARQLKVDPAIICTKALISAIAVQKPDTVSSLSKMKELKAWQVKEFGRDIINILNTVG
;
A
#
# COMPACT_ATOMS: atom_id res chain seq x y z
N ASP A 1 -6.62 -2.89 -16.92
CA ASP A 1 -5.92 -1.79 -16.23
C ASP A 1 -4.85 -1.20 -17.15
N THR A 2 -5.01 0.08 -17.53
CA THR A 2 -4.08 0.76 -18.46
C THR A 2 -2.73 1.09 -17.82
N GLU A 3 -2.69 1.39 -16.52
CA GLU A 3 -1.43 1.63 -15.81
C GLU A 3 -0.59 0.36 -15.77
N LEU A 4 -1.21 -0.76 -15.41
CA LEU A 4 -0.55 -2.05 -15.40
C LEU A 4 0.00 -2.42 -16.80
N ALA A 5 -0.82 -2.25 -17.85
CA ALA A 5 -0.40 -2.47 -19.22
C ALA A 5 0.85 -1.63 -19.59
N CYS A 6 0.86 -0.35 -19.23
CA CYS A 6 2.00 0.54 -19.45
C CYS A 6 3.26 0.05 -18.73
N ARG A 7 3.14 -0.41 -17.49
CA ARG A 7 4.27 -0.98 -16.73
C ARG A 7 4.86 -2.22 -17.41
N PHE A 8 4.01 -3.12 -17.89
CA PHE A 8 4.44 -4.33 -18.60
C PHE A 8 5.02 -4.03 -19.99
N LEU A 9 4.68 -2.90 -20.59
CA LEU A 9 5.33 -2.40 -21.80
C LEU A 9 6.67 -1.71 -21.53
N GLY A 10 7.02 -1.44 -20.27
CA GLY A 10 8.25 -0.81 -19.85
C GLY A 10 8.22 0.73 -19.93
N LEU A 11 7.04 1.33 -19.92
CA LEU A 11 6.92 2.78 -19.90
C LEU A 11 7.38 3.34 -18.53
N LYS A 12 8.21 4.39 -18.55
CA LYS A 12 8.69 5.03 -17.31
C LYS A 12 7.59 5.82 -16.61
N GLU A 13 6.76 6.50 -17.39
CA GLU A 13 5.60 7.25 -16.89
C GLU A 13 4.32 6.52 -17.29
N THR A 14 3.59 6.03 -16.28
CA THR A 14 2.41 5.16 -16.47
C THR A 14 1.10 5.85 -16.10
N GLY A 15 1.15 7.05 -15.51
CA GLY A 15 -0.04 7.83 -15.20
C GLY A 15 -0.79 8.25 -16.46
N LEU A 16 -2.12 8.23 -16.41
CA LEU A 16 -3.01 8.46 -17.54
C LEU A 16 -2.65 9.74 -18.33
N GLU A 17 -2.42 10.86 -17.62
CA GLU A 17 -2.04 12.13 -18.25
C GLU A 17 -0.76 12.02 -19.07
N ALA A 18 0.31 11.43 -18.49
CA ALA A 18 1.60 11.30 -19.17
C ALA A 18 1.48 10.41 -20.41
N VAL A 19 0.73 9.33 -20.31
CA VAL A 19 0.49 8.41 -21.42
C VAL A 19 -0.34 9.06 -22.51
N LEU A 20 -1.41 9.78 -22.18
CA LEU A 20 -2.26 10.48 -23.15
C LEU A 20 -1.51 11.65 -23.81
N LYS A 21 -0.69 12.40 -23.05
CA LYS A 21 0.15 13.45 -23.61
C LYS A 21 1.12 12.88 -24.64
N LYS A 22 1.78 11.76 -24.31
CA LYS A 22 2.77 11.15 -25.20
C LYS A 22 2.15 10.52 -26.46
N ARG A 23 0.96 9.90 -26.35
CA ARG A 23 0.36 9.13 -27.45
C ARG A 23 -0.61 9.93 -28.31
N TYR A 24 -1.33 10.86 -27.69
CA TYR A 24 -2.43 11.60 -28.35
C TYR A 24 -2.26 13.11 -28.29
N ASN A 25 -1.12 13.61 -27.72
CA ASN A 25 -0.90 15.04 -27.45
C ASN A 25 -2.04 15.71 -26.63
N VAL A 26 -2.70 14.91 -25.78
CA VAL A 26 -3.79 15.36 -24.91
C VAL A 26 -3.26 15.66 -23.52
N ARG A 27 -3.52 16.87 -23.03
CA ARG A 27 -3.23 17.27 -21.64
C ARG A 27 -4.50 17.16 -20.80
N LEU A 28 -4.42 16.45 -19.68
CA LEU A 28 -5.45 16.42 -18.66
C LEU A 28 -5.17 17.45 -17.59
N ASP A 29 -6.20 18.18 -17.18
CA ASP A 29 -6.12 19.10 -16.04
C ASP A 29 -6.25 18.32 -14.72
N LYS A 30 -5.42 18.62 -13.73
CA LYS A 30 -5.49 17.99 -12.39
C LYS A 30 -6.31 18.79 -11.38
N LYS A 31 -6.87 19.92 -11.80
CA LYS A 31 -7.58 20.88 -10.93
C LYS A 31 -8.66 20.23 -10.05
N TYR A 32 -9.38 19.27 -10.60
CA TYR A 32 -10.51 18.64 -9.93
C TYR A 32 -10.18 17.28 -9.27
N GLN A 33 -9.01 16.72 -9.47
CA GLN A 33 -8.61 15.41 -8.94
C GLN A 33 -8.77 15.26 -7.42
N ARG A 34 -8.58 16.36 -6.66
CA ARG A 34 -8.68 16.38 -5.19
C ARG A 34 -9.88 17.14 -4.65
N LYS A 35 -10.84 17.48 -5.51
CA LYS A 35 -12.07 18.16 -5.09
C LYS A 35 -13.04 17.20 -4.42
N ASP A 36 -14.03 17.77 -3.76
CA ASP A 36 -15.09 17.01 -3.12
C ASP A 36 -16.13 16.57 -4.16
N TRP A 37 -16.08 15.31 -4.55
CA TRP A 37 -16.98 14.70 -5.55
C TRP A 37 -18.30 14.20 -4.96
N SER A 38 -18.52 14.31 -3.63
CA SER A 38 -19.77 13.90 -2.98
C SER A 38 -20.90 14.92 -3.12
N LYS A 39 -20.57 16.17 -3.39
CA LYS A 39 -21.55 17.24 -3.53
C LYS A 39 -22.45 17.05 -4.74
N ARG A 40 -23.73 17.41 -4.58
CA ARG A 40 -24.73 17.39 -5.67
C ARG A 40 -25.49 18.72 -5.71
N PRO A 41 -25.82 19.24 -6.91
CA PRO A 41 -25.37 18.78 -8.23
C PRO A 41 -23.86 19.02 -8.43
N LEU A 42 -23.23 18.22 -9.31
CA LEU A 42 -21.84 18.45 -9.70
C LEU A 42 -21.76 19.70 -10.60
N PRO A 43 -20.76 20.58 -10.38
CA PRO A 43 -20.49 21.68 -11.30
C PRO A 43 -20.19 21.16 -12.72
N GLN A 44 -20.63 21.90 -13.73
CA GLN A 44 -20.47 21.54 -15.14
C GLN A 44 -18.98 21.27 -15.50
N GLU A 45 -18.07 22.07 -14.95
CA GLU A 45 -16.63 21.90 -15.14
C GLU A 45 -16.09 20.58 -14.56
N MET A 46 -16.65 20.10 -13.45
CA MET A 46 -16.29 18.80 -12.88
C MET A 46 -16.81 17.64 -13.74
N MET A 47 -18.00 17.79 -14.32
CA MET A 47 -18.53 16.81 -15.28
C MET A 47 -17.69 16.76 -16.54
N ALA A 48 -17.30 17.93 -17.08
CA ALA A 48 -16.40 18.01 -18.23
C ALA A 48 -15.02 17.39 -17.95
N TYR A 49 -14.49 17.58 -16.73
CA TYR A 49 -13.27 16.94 -16.29
C TYR A 49 -13.41 15.41 -16.28
N ALA A 50 -14.48 14.88 -15.65
CA ALA A 50 -14.72 13.44 -15.61
C ALA A 50 -14.90 12.83 -17.01
N ALA A 51 -15.59 13.52 -17.91
CA ALA A 51 -15.76 13.10 -19.30
C ALA A 51 -14.41 13.00 -20.05
N LYS A 52 -13.50 13.97 -19.82
CA LYS A 52 -12.15 13.94 -20.42
C LYS A 52 -11.31 12.77 -19.90
N ASP A 53 -11.42 12.41 -18.61
CA ASP A 53 -10.68 11.29 -18.01
C ASP A 53 -11.03 9.93 -18.64
N VAL A 54 -12.26 9.76 -19.12
CA VAL A 54 -12.74 8.49 -19.69
C VAL A 54 -12.73 8.44 -21.22
N ARG A 55 -12.81 9.58 -21.91
CA ARG A 55 -12.93 9.67 -23.36
C ARG A 55 -11.88 8.89 -24.14
N TYR A 56 -10.66 8.88 -23.63
CA TYR A 56 -9.52 8.28 -24.31
C TYR A 56 -9.20 6.85 -23.82
N LEU A 57 -9.93 6.33 -22.83
CA LEU A 57 -9.59 5.00 -22.25
C LEU A 57 -9.76 3.86 -23.24
N ILE A 58 -10.81 3.89 -24.08
CA ILE A 58 -11.05 2.82 -25.05
C ILE A 58 -9.98 2.80 -26.14
N PRO A 59 -9.67 3.92 -26.84
CA PRO A 59 -8.61 3.92 -27.85
C PRO A 59 -7.24 3.61 -27.24
N LEU A 60 -6.96 4.09 -26.02
CA LEU A 60 -5.74 3.77 -25.29
C LEU A 60 -5.65 2.27 -25.00
N ALA A 61 -6.71 1.67 -24.49
CA ALA A 61 -6.75 0.23 -24.19
C ALA A 61 -6.51 -0.62 -25.45
N LYS A 62 -7.10 -0.24 -26.59
CA LYS A 62 -6.88 -0.91 -27.89
C LYS A 62 -5.42 -0.84 -28.33
N SER A 63 -4.79 0.36 -28.24
CA SER A 63 -3.39 0.55 -28.60
C SER A 63 -2.46 -0.27 -27.68
N LEU A 64 -2.65 -0.22 -26.38
CA LEU A 64 -1.86 -0.99 -25.39
C LEU A 64 -2.04 -2.51 -25.58
N TYR A 65 -3.24 -2.96 -25.91
CA TYR A 65 -3.53 -4.37 -26.19
C TYR A 65 -2.69 -4.89 -27.36
N GLN A 66 -2.64 -4.15 -28.48
CA GLN A 66 -1.86 -4.53 -29.65
C GLN A 66 -0.36 -4.58 -29.34
N GLU A 67 0.16 -3.59 -28.64
CA GLU A 67 1.58 -3.55 -28.24
C GLU A 67 1.94 -4.72 -27.32
N LEU A 68 1.08 -5.05 -26.35
CA LEU A 68 1.28 -6.20 -25.46
C LEU A 68 1.24 -7.51 -26.23
N LYS A 69 0.35 -7.64 -27.21
CA LYS A 69 0.25 -8.80 -28.09
C LYS A 69 1.53 -8.98 -28.91
N THR A 70 2.01 -7.91 -29.54
CA THR A 70 3.25 -7.91 -30.33
C THR A 70 4.47 -8.28 -29.48
N LYS A 71 4.52 -7.85 -28.21
CA LYS A 71 5.60 -8.21 -27.28
C LYS A 71 5.42 -9.55 -26.56
N GLY A 72 4.36 -10.31 -26.85
CA GLY A 72 4.07 -11.58 -26.20
C GLY A 72 3.69 -11.48 -24.72
N ARG A 73 3.32 -10.29 -24.22
CA ARG A 73 3.06 -10.01 -22.79
C ARG A 73 1.59 -9.86 -22.43
N LEU A 74 0.70 -10.06 -23.39
CA LEU A 74 -0.74 -9.88 -23.18
C LEU A 74 -1.28 -10.84 -22.11
N SER A 75 -0.90 -12.10 -22.13
CA SER A 75 -1.31 -13.12 -21.15
C SER A 75 -0.86 -12.76 -19.74
N TRP A 76 0.33 -12.16 -19.58
CA TRP A 76 0.85 -11.70 -18.29
C TRP A 76 -0.06 -10.64 -17.68
N VAL A 77 -0.39 -9.61 -18.46
CA VAL A 77 -1.26 -8.51 -18.01
C VAL A 77 -2.68 -9.02 -17.73
N GLN A 78 -3.21 -9.93 -18.55
CA GLN A 78 -4.54 -10.51 -18.33
C GLN A 78 -4.60 -11.29 -17.02
N GLU A 79 -3.58 -12.08 -16.69
CA GLU A 79 -3.50 -12.79 -15.42
C GLU A 79 -3.41 -11.82 -14.24
N GLU A 80 -2.56 -10.78 -14.33
CA GLU A 80 -2.45 -9.75 -13.30
C GLU A 80 -3.78 -9.04 -13.05
N CYS A 81 -4.48 -8.63 -14.12
CA CYS A 81 -5.80 -8.00 -14.00
C CYS A 81 -6.82 -8.93 -13.32
N ARG A 82 -6.81 -10.23 -13.63
CA ARG A 82 -7.66 -11.21 -12.95
C ARG A 82 -7.33 -11.36 -11.46
N HIS A 83 -6.05 -11.30 -11.08
CA HIS A 83 -5.66 -11.31 -9.68
C HIS A 83 -6.12 -10.03 -8.96
N LEU A 84 -5.91 -8.86 -9.55
CA LEU A 84 -6.34 -7.59 -8.99
C LEU A 84 -7.86 -7.50 -8.80
N SER A 85 -8.66 -8.05 -9.73
CA SER A 85 -10.13 -8.04 -9.61
C SER A 85 -10.65 -8.87 -8.42
N LYS A 86 -9.83 -9.78 -7.89
CA LYS A 86 -10.15 -10.63 -6.74
C LYS A 86 -9.68 -10.04 -5.40
N VAL A 87 -8.93 -8.94 -5.42
CA VAL A 87 -8.47 -8.27 -4.19
C VAL A 87 -9.68 -7.74 -3.42
N ARG A 88 -9.73 -8.03 -2.14
CA ARG A 88 -10.76 -7.54 -1.22
C ARG A 88 -10.07 -6.77 -0.10
N PRO A 89 -10.74 -5.78 0.51
CA PRO A 89 -10.20 -5.11 1.69
C PRO A 89 -9.85 -6.14 2.75
N ALA A 90 -8.65 -6.03 3.30
CA ALA A 90 -8.29 -6.86 4.45
C ALA A 90 -9.19 -6.46 5.63
N ASN A 91 -9.91 -7.42 6.19
CA ASN A 91 -10.70 -7.22 7.41
C ASN A 91 -9.72 -7.16 8.61
N ASN A 92 -9.06 -6.01 8.78
CA ASN A 92 -8.11 -5.79 9.87
C ASN A 92 -8.79 -5.56 11.25
N ASN A 93 -10.03 -6.02 11.41
CA ASN A 93 -10.82 -5.76 12.62
C ASN A 93 -10.44 -6.65 13.82
N SER A 94 -9.49 -7.57 13.70
CA SER A 94 -9.19 -8.57 14.73
C SER A 94 -7.99 -8.27 15.64
N GLY A 95 -7.38 -7.10 15.54
CA GLY A 95 -6.19 -6.76 16.35
C GLY A 95 -6.17 -5.31 16.82
N PRO A 96 -5.20 -4.96 17.70
CA PRO A 96 -5.02 -3.59 18.14
C PRO A 96 -4.70 -2.66 16.97
N LEU A 97 -5.39 -1.52 16.89
CA LEU A 97 -5.27 -0.55 15.80
C LEU A 97 -3.88 0.07 15.71
N PHE A 98 -3.18 0.19 16.84
CA PHE A 98 -1.84 0.77 16.88
C PHE A 98 -0.79 -0.09 16.13
N VAL A 99 -1.01 -1.39 15.94
CA VAL A 99 -0.02 -2.28 15.30
C VAL A 99 0.32 -1.85 13.87
N GLY A 100 -0.70 -1.39 13.12
CA GLY A 100 -0.51 -0.84 11.76
C GLY A 100 -0.18 0.65 11.73
N PHE A 101 -0.06 1.33 12.87
CA PHE A 101 0.08 2.78 12.90
C PHE A 101 1.55 3.20 12.86
N LYS A 102 1.91 3.97 11.81
CA LYS A 102 3.30 4.43 11.62
C LYS A 102 3.76 5.27 12.80
N GLY A 103 4.83 4.85 13.46
CA GLY A 103 5.42 5.52 14.62
C GLY A 103 5.01 4.94 15.97
N ALA A 104 3.98 4.08 16.04
CA ALA A 104 3.53 3.46 17.28
C ALA A 104 4.61 2.63 17.97
N GLY A 105 5.49 1.97 17.21
CA GLY A 105 6.58 1.17 17.78
C GLY A 105 7.62 1.95 18.61
N LYS A 106 7.58 3.28 18.58
CA LYS A 106 8.41 4.16 19.44
C LYS A 106 7.75 4.47 20.78
N LEU A 107 6.47 4.20 20.93
CA LEU A 107 5.73 4.49 22.16
C LEU A 107 5.94 3.38 23.19
N GLY A 108 6.07 3.78 24.46
CA GLY A 108 6.01 2.82 25.56
C GLY A 108 4.59 2.26 25.76
N PRO A 109 4.44 1.23 26.62
CA PRO A 109 3.16 0.53 26.82
C PRO A 109 1.98 1.45 27.14
N ARG A 110 2.17 2.46 28.00
CA ARG A 110 1.12 3.45 28.34
C ARG A 110 0.76 4.33 27.15
N GLY A 111 1.75 4.76 26.35
CA GLY A 111 1.51 5.52 25.13
C GLY A 111 0.76 4.71 24.07
N LEU A 112 1.03 3.41 23.95
CA LEU A 112 0.30 2.50 23.06
C LEU A 112 -1.17 2.36 23.47
N ALA A 113 -1.45 2.25 24.77
CA ALA A 113 -2.82 2.21 25.28
C ALA A 113 -3.58 3.51 24.95
N VAL A 114 -2.93 4.66 25.16
CA VAL A 114 -3.53 5.96 24.80
C VAL A 114 -3.75 6.07 23.28
N LEU A 115 -2.78 5.65 22.48
CA LEU A 115 -2.94 5.66 21.02
C LEU A 115 -4.12 4.78 20.56
N GLU A 116 -4.28 3.60 21.14
CA GLU A 116 -5.41 2.70 20.83
C GLU A 116 -6.76 3.37 21.10
N GLU A 117 -6.94 3.95 22.29
CA GLU A 117 -8.17 4.65 22.64
C GLU A 117 -8.46 5.86 21.76
N LEU A 118 -7.42 6.62 21.39
CA LEU A 118 -7.53 7.75 20.47
C LEU A 118 -7.90 7.28 19.05
N LEU A 119 -7.35 6.16 18.57
CA LEU A 119 -7.69 5.59 17.27
C LEU A 119 -9.15 5.11 17.23
N ARG A 120 -9.62 4.41 18.26
CA ARG A 120 -11.01 3.99 18.40
C ARG A 120 -11.97 5.18 18.46
N MET A 121 -11.64 6.19 19.25
CA MET A 121 -12.39 7.45 19.33
C MET A 121 -12.47 8.11 17.95
N ARG A 122 -11.34 8.22 17.22
CA ARG A 122 -11.30 8.82 15.88
C ARG A 122 -12.16 8.04 14.89
N GLN A 123 -12.11 6.72 14.88
CA GLN A 123 -12.95 5.88 14.02
C GLN A 123 -14.43 6.11 14.29
N LYS A 124 -14.83 6.09 15.57
CA LYS A 124 -16.23 6.33 15.96
C LYS A 124 -16.76 7.70 15.51
N ILE A 125 -15.95 8.75 15.66
CA ILE A 125 -16.34 10.10 15.23
C ILE A 125 -16.38 10.19 13.70
N ALA A 126 -15.40 9.61 13.00
CA ALA A 126 -15.33 9.59 11.55
C ALA A 126 -16.54 8.89 10.94
N HIS A 127 -16.91 7.74 11.46
CA HIS A 127 -18.10 6.98 11.05
C HIS A 127 -19.40 7.80 11.29
N LYS A 128 -19.55 8.40 12.50
CA LYS A 128 -20.74 9.21 12.81
C LYS A 128 -20.88 10.45 11.90
N GLN A 129 -19.75 11.04 11.47
CA GLN A 129 -19.75 12.27 10.66
C GLN A 129 -19.60 12.01 9.16
N ASP A 130 -19.53 10.74 8.76
CA ASP A 130 -19.22 10.33 7.38
C ASP A 130 -18.01 11.10 6.80
N LYS A 131 -16.90 11.09 7.56
CA LYS A 131 -15.69 11.82 7.20
C LYS A 131 -14.46 10.93 7.21
N PRO A 132 -13.51 11.13 6.29
CA PRO A 132 -12.22 10.47 6.35
C PRO A 132 -11.50 10.70 7.68
N LEU A 133 -10.81 9.66 8.19
CA LEU A 133 -10.13 9.69 9.50
C LEU A 133 -9.20 10.90 9.68
N PHE A 134 -8.46 11.28 8.63
CA PHE A 134 -7.50 12.40 8.68
C PHE A 134 -8.17 13.77 8.83
N ARG A 135 -9.46 13.90 8.45
CA ARG A 135 -10.23 15.14 8.66
C ARG A 135 -10.71 15.32 10.10
N ILE A 136 -10.71 14.27 10.92
CA ILE A 136 -11.02 14.34 12.34
C ILE A 136 -9.78 14.81 13.10
N ILE A 137 -8.73 13.96 13.17
CA ILE A 137 -7.43 14.28 13.79
C ILE A 137 -6.35 13.60 12.97
N GLY A 138 -5.30 14.36 12.61
CA GLY A 138 -4.17 13.86 11.84
C GLY A 138 -3.30 12.86 12.61
N ASN A 139 -2.60 11.99 11.89
CA ASN A 139 -1.77 10.95 12.50
C ASN A 139 -0.63 11.52 13.38
N LYS A 140 -0.02 12.64 12.95
CA LYS A 140 1.04 13.31 13.75
C LYS A 140 0.51 13.79 15.09
N SER A 141 -0.69 14.39 15.11
CA SER A 141 -1.33 14.86 16.34
C SER A 141 -1.68 13.71 17.26
N LEU A 142 -2.17 12.57 16.75
CA LEU A 142 -2.46 11.40 17.58
C LEU A 142 -1.20 10.83 18.26
N LEU A 143 -0.06 10.77 17.56
CA LEU A 143 1.21 10.36 18.18
C LEU A 143 1.62 11.31 19.31
N LYS A 144 1.61 12.62 19.05
CA LYS A 144 1.95 13.61 20.06
C LYS A 144 1.00 13.55 21.28
N LEU A 145 -0.30 13.34 21.06
CA LEU A 145 -1.27 13.15 22.14
C LEU A 145 -0.99 11.87 22.94
N ALA A 146 -0.55 10.79 22.30
CA ALA A 146 -0.17 9.55 22.97
C ALA A 146 1.14 9.68 23.77
N GLU A 147 2.04 10.55 23.35
CA GLU A 147 3.28 10.88 24.06
C GLU A 147 3.01 11.80 25.27
N THR A 148 2.27 12.90 25.06
CA THR A 148 2.05 13.94 26.07
C THR A 148 0.94 13.61 27.07
N ARG A 149 -0.06 12.82 26.66
CA ARG A 149 -1.16 12.32 27.50
C ARG A 149 -1.87 13.42 28.29
N PRO A 150 -2.45 14.44 27.64
CA PRO A 150 -3.10 15.55 28.33
C PRO A 150 -4.31 15.06 29.12
N SER A 151 -4.28 15.19 30.46
CA SER A 151 -5.30 14.69 31.36
C SER A 151 -6.52 15.60 31.54
N ASN A 152 -6.47 16.83 31.01
CA ASN A 152 -7.58 17.79 31.03
C ASN A 152 -7.53 18.73 29.83
N LEU A 153 -8.62 19.50 29.63
CA LEU A 153 -8.75 20.42 28.49
C LEU A 153 -7.71 21.54 28.51
N ASN A 154 -7.33 22.04 29.69
CA ASN A 154 -6.33 23.09 29.81
C ASN A 154 -4.96 22.60 29.35
N LYS A 155 -4.53 21.42 29.78
CA LYS A 155 -3.29 20.78 29.32
C LYS A 155 -3.33 20.50 27.81
N LEU A 156 -4.47 20.04 27.28
CA LEU A 156 -4.64 19.82 25.85
C LEU A 156 -4.48 21.12 25.06
N ARG A 157 -5.13 22.20 25.45
CA ARG A 157 -5.03 23.50 24.79
C ARG A 157 -3.62 24.08 24.87
N LYS A 158 -2.96 24.03 26.05
CA LYS A 158 -1.57 24.47 26.20
C LYS A 158 -0.56 23.68 25.38
N SER A 159 -0.88 22.45 25.02
CA SER A 159 0.03 21.62 24.20
C SER A 159 0.08 22.01 22.71
N GLU A 160 -0.87 22.81 22.23
CA GLU A 160 -1.00 23.26 20.83
C GLU A 160 -0.98 22.13 19.77
N ILE A 161 -1.17 20.87 20.20
CA ILE A 161 -1.17 19.71 19.32
C ILE A 161 -2.38 19.73 18.37
N LEU A 162 -3.51 20.27 18.87
CA LEU A 162 -4.73 20.49 18.09
C LEU A 162 -4.94 22.00 17.94
N GLY A 163 -5.30 22.44 16.73
CA GLY A 163 -5.74 23.80 16.51
C GLY A 163 -7.01 24.12 17.30
N LEU A 164 -7.30 25.42 17.55
CA LEU A 164 -8.44 25.88 18.36
C LEU A 164 -9.75 25.19 17.98
N LYS A 165 -10.12 25.21 16.69
CA LYS A 165 -11.36 24.59 16.19
C LYS A 165 -11.42 23.07 16.46
N GLN A 166 -10.29 22.37 16.39
CA GLN A 166 -10.25 20.92 16.69
C GLN A 166 -10.32 20.67 18.20
N SER A 167 -9.66 21.48 19.01
CA SER A 167 -9.71 21.42 20.48
C SER A 167 -11.13 21.64 21.00
N ASP A 168 -11.85 22.62 20.46
CA ASP A 168 -13.24 22.88 20.86
C ASP A 168 -14.17 21.73 20.44
N ARG A 169 -14.01 21.23 19.23
CA ARG A 169 -14.88 20.16 18.70
C ARG A 169 -14.60 18.78 19.29
N TYR A 170 -13.34 18.43 19.47
CA TYR A 170 -12.93 17.07 19.83
C TYR A 170 -12.21 16.95 21.18
N GLY A 171 -11.88 18.08 21.83
CA GLY A 171 -11.06 18.10 23.04
C GLY A 171 -11.65 17.26 24.20
N LYS A 172 -12.95 17.37 24.46
CA LYS A 172 -13.64 16.53 25.47
C LYS A 172 -13.46 15.04 25.18
N SER A 173 -13.63 14.65 23.91
CA SER A 173 -13.50 13.25 23.49
C SER A 173 -12.06 12.74 23.58
N VAL A 174 -11.07 13.60 23.24
CA VAL A 174 -9.63 13.30 23.36
C VAL A 174 -9.26 13.08 24.82
N VAL A 175 -9.63 14.01 25.71
CA VAL A 175 -9.35 13.89 27.17
C VAL A 175 -9.99 12.64 27.72
N ALA A 176 -11.26 12.35 27.38
CA ALA A 176 -11.94 11.15 27.86
C ALA A 176 -11.23 9.86 27.37
N ALA A 177 -10.74 9.82 26.12
CA ALA A 177 -9.98 8.68 25.60
C ALA A 177 -8.63 8.52 26.35
N VAL A 178 -7.92 9.62 26.58
CA VAL A 178 -6.68 9.61 27.36
C VAL A 178 -6.94 9.11 28.79
N THR A 179 -7.97 9.62 29.47
CA THR A 179 -8.30 9.23 30.84
C THR A 179 -8.61 7.73 30.93
N ARG A 180 -9.44 7.18 30.01
CA ARG A 180 -9.69 5.72 29.97
C ARG A 180 -8.40 4.91 29.84
N ALA A 181 -7.52 5.32 28.95
CA ALA A 181 -6.24 4.63 28.77
C ALA A 181 -5.33 4.72 29.98
N LEU A 182 -5.36 5.83 30.72
CA LEU A 182 -4.57 6.01 31.96
C LEU A 182 -5.08 5.13 33.11
N GLN A 183 -6.37 4.77 33.12
CA GLN A 183 -6.98 3.87 34.11
C GLN A 183 -6.63 2.39 33.90
N ILE A 184 -6.07 2.00 32.72
CA ILE A 184 -5.70 0.61 32.47
C ILE A 184 -4.58 0.18 33.43
N PRO A 185 -4.76 -0.91 34.19
CA PRO A 185 -3.72 -1.41 35.11
C PRO A 185 -2.42 -1.74 34.37
N SER A 186 -1.28 -1.54 35.00
CA SER A 186 0.05 -1.74 34.37
C SER A 186 0.25 -3.15 33.81
N LYS A 187 -0.30 -4.17 34.44
CA LYS A 187 -0.27 -5.57 33.96
C LYS A 187 -1.01 -5.81 32.66
N ASN A 188 -1.99 -4.97 32.31
CA ASN A 188 -2.84 -5.07 31.13
C ASN A 188 -2.42 -4.15 29.99
N LEU A 189 -1.28 -3.43 30.14
CA LEU A 189 -0.83 -2.53 29.12
C LEU A 189 -0.37 -3.27 27.86
N PRO A 190 -0.73 -2.78 26.65
CA PRO A 190 -0.31 -3.40 25.41
C PRO A 190 1.19 -3.24 25.19
N ARG A 191 1.78 -4.22 24.52
CA ARG A 191 3.16 -4.17 24.05
C ARG A 191 3.17 -4.18 22.51
N TYR A 192 4.05 -3.40 21.92
CA TYR A 192 4.23 -3.43 20.48
C TYR A 192 4.91 -4.74 20.07
N PRO A 193 4.32 -5.52 19.13
CA PRO A 193 4.92 -6.78 18.70
C PRO A 193 6.28 -6.52 18.06
N ARG A 194 7.35 -6.98 18.69
CA ARG A 194 8.69 -6.97 18.10
C ARG A 194 8.78 -8.11 17.10
N LYS A 195 8.94 -7.79 15.82
CA LYS A 195 9.34 -8.79 14.83
C LYS A 195 10.84 -9.04 15.02
N THR A 196 11.19 -10.13 15.66
CA THR A 196 12.56 -10.66 15.56
C THR A 196 12.72 -11.16 14.12
N ALA A 197 13.61 -10.52 13.37
CA ALA A 197 13.96 -11.06 12.05
C ALA A 197 14.63 -12.44 12.28
N PRO A 198 14.10 -13.53 11.70
CA PRO A 198 14.75 -14.81 11.79
C PRO A 198 16.17 -14.69 11.21
N MET A 199 17.15 -15.33 11.84
CA MET A 199 18.49 -15.38 11.31
C MET A 199 18.45 -16.14 9.99
N VAL A 200 18.76 -15.45 8.90
CA VAL A 200 18.71 -16.02 7.55
C VAL A 200 20.00 -16.83 7.34
N PRO A 201 19.92 -18.15 7.09
CA PRO A 201 21.10 -18.95 6.80
C PRO A 201 21.93 -18.37 5.65
N ALA A 202 23.26 -18.47 5.73
CA ALA A 202 24.17 -17.91 4.71
C ALA A 202 23.84 -18.41 3.28
N ILE A 203 23.43 -19.66 3.15
CA ILE A 203 23.03 -20.24 1.87
C ILE A 203 21.78 -19.56 1.28
N VAL A 204 20.79 -19.20 2.11
CA VAL A 204 19.60 -18.47 1.66
C VAL A 204 19.99 -17.06 1.20
N ALA A 205 20.89 -16.39 1.91
CA ALA A 205 21.41 -15.09 1.50
C ALA A 205 22.11 -15.16 0.13
N LYS A 206 22.87 -16.22 -0.13
CA LYS A 206 23.54 -16.48 -1.41
C LYS A 206 22.51 -16.67 -2.53
N ARG A 207 21.47 -17.50 -2.32
CA ARG A 207 20.36 -17.69 -3.28
C ARG A 207 19.64 -16.38 -3.59
N VAL A 208 19.33 -15.57 -2.56
CA VAL A 208 18.71 -14.25 -2.73
C VAL A 208 19.58 -13.34 -3.60
N LYS A 209 20.90 -13.36 -3.42
CA LYS A 209 21.84 -12.55 -4.22
C LYS A 209 21.79 -12.97 -5.70
N GLU A 210 21.93 -14.25 -6.00
CA GLU A 210 21.93 -14.75 -7.39
C GLU A 210 20.59 -14.52 -8.09
N LEU A 211 19.47 -14.78 -7.40
CA LEU A 211 18.14 -14.50 -7.94
C LEU A 211 17.94 -12.99 -8.23
N ARG A 212 18.52 -12.09 -7.41
CA ARG A 212 18.49 -10.65 -7.69
C ARG A 212 19.28 -10.27 -8.93
N ILE A 213 20.49 -10.82 -9.07
CA ILE A 213 21.36 -10.57 -10.25
C ILE A 213 20.62 -11.03 -11.52
N TRP A 214 20.06 -12.23 -11.50
CA TRP A 214 19.27 -12.77 -12.59
C TRP A 214 18.07 -11.86 -12.92
N ARG A 215 17.25 -11.52 -11.92
CA ARG A 215 16.08 -10.64 -12.08
C ARG A 215 16.46 -9.32 -12.75
N ASP A 216 17.51 -8.67 -12.27
CA ASP A 216 17.93 -7.37 -12.76
C ASP A 216 18.46 -7.46 -14.19
N ARG A 217 19.10 -8.57 -14.57
CA ARG A 217 19.49 -8.88 -15.95
C ARG A 217 18.25 -9.05 -16.84
N MET A 218 17.27 -9.88 -16.44
CA MET A 218 16.03 -10.10 -17.18
C MET A 218 15.21 -8.81 -17.34
N ALA A 219 15.13 -8.01 -16.29
CA ALA A 219 14.43 -6.73 -16.34
C ALA A 219 15.07 -5.76 -17.37
N ARG A 220 16.38 -5.73 -17.46
CA ARG A 220 17.11 -4.95 -18.48
C ARG A 220 16.83 -5.47 -19.90
N GLN A 221 16.91 -6.78 -20.12
CA GLN A 221 16.63 -7.40 -21.41
C GLN A 221 15.19 -7.13 -21.88
N LEU A 222 14.22 -7.27 -20.98
CA LEU A 222 12.82 -7.02 -21.26
C LEU A 222 12.43 -5.54 -21.21
N LYS A 223 13.33 -4.67 -20.77
CA LYS A 223 13.12 -3.22 -20.60
C LYS A 223 11.90 -2.92 -19.70
N VAL A 224 11.80 -3.62 -18.56
CA VAL A 224 10.74 -3.44 -17.57
C VAL A 224 11.31 -3.20 -16.18
N ASP A 225 10.48 -2.73 -15.23
CA ASP A 225 10.87 -2.63 -13.84
C ASP A 225 11.17 -4.02 -13.25
N PRO A 226 12.28 -4.21 -12.51
CA PRO A 226 12.62 -5.50 -11.90
C PRO A 226 11.52 -6.11 -11.03
N ALA A 227 10.67 -5.28 -10.40
CA ALA A 227 9.57 -5.77 -9.57
C ALA A 227 8.46 -6.47 -10.39
N ILE A 228 8.39 -6.22 -11.70
CA ILE A 228 7.50 -6.97 -12.60
C ILE A 228 7.97 -8.41 -12.73
N ILE A 229 9.26 -8.63 -12.92
CA ILE A 229 9.83 -9.97 -13.03
C ILE A 229 9.66 -10.73 -11.72
N CYS A 230 10.14 -10.13 -10.62
CA CYS A 230 10.08 -10.76 -9.31
C CYS A 230 10.23 -9.71 -8.20
N THR A 231 9.27 -9.63 -7.28
CA THR A 231 9.37 -8.73 -6.13
C THR A 231 10.45 -9.20 -5.14
N LYS A 232 10.92 -8.31 -4.27
CA LYS A 232 11.88 -8.67 -3.21
C LYS A 232 11.33 -9.77 -2.28
N ALA A 233 10.04 -9.70 -1.95
CA ALA A 233 9.36 -10.67 -1.11
C ALA A 233 9.32 -12.05 -1.78
N LEU A 234 9.01 -12.09 -3.09
CA LEU A 234 8.96 -13.31 -3.86
C LEU A 234 10.35 -13.97 -3.99
N ILE A 235 11.40 -13.18 -4.26
CA ILE A 235 12.79 -13.69 -4.26
C ILE A 235 13.14 -14.33 -2.91
N SER A 236 12.77 -13.68 -1.81
CA SER A 236 13.03 -14.23 -0.48
C SER A 236 12.25 -15.52 -0.24
N ALA A 237 11.00 -15.59 -0.65
CA ALA A 237 10.19 -16.80 -0.55
C ALA A 237 10.78 -17.96 -1.36
N ILE A 238 11.16 -17.72 -2.61
CA ILE A 238 11.82 -18.72 -3.48
C ILE A 238 13.12 -19.22 -2.86
N ALA A 239 13.96 -18.30 -2.37
CA ALA A 239 15.26 -18.66 -1.77
C ALA A 239 15.12 -19.51 -0.49
N VAL A 240 14.07 -19.25 0.32
CA VAL A 240 13.79 -20.00 1.56
C VAL A 240 13.18 -21.36 1.24
N GLN A 241 12.16 -21.42 0.36
CA GLN A 241 11.46 -22.68 0.06
C GLN A 241 12.29 -23.62 -0.82
N LYS A 242 13.23 -23.09 -1.60
CA LYS A 242 14.12 -23.87 -2.49
C LYS A 242 13.36 -24.93 -3.30
N PRO A 243 12.44 -24.59 -4.18
CA PRO A 243 11.82 -25.58 -5.05
C PRO A 243 12.89 -26.21 -5.96
N ASP A 244 12.82 -27.52 -6.16
CA ASP A 244 13.76 -28.33 -6.94
C ASP A 244 13.33 -28.53 -8.38
N THR A 245 12.06 -28.38 -8.66
CA THR A 245 11.44 -28.55 -9.99
C THR A 245 10.49 -27.40 -10.34
N VAL A 246 10.22 -27.22 -11.64
CA VAL A 246 9.22 -26.24 -12.09
C VAL A 246 7.83 -26.58 -11.54
N SER A 247 7.54 -27.88 -11.33
CA SER A 247 6.29 -28.33 -10.74
C SER A 247 6.18 -27.92 -9.27
N SER A 248 7.24 -28.05 -8.47
CA SER A 248 7.24 -27.56 -7.09
C SER A 248 7.20 -26.03 -7.03
N LEU A 249 7.88 -25.33 -7.94
CA LEU A 249 7.81 -23.88 -8.08
C LEU A 249 6.37 -23.38 -8.38
N SER A 250 5.61 -24.10 -9.24
CA SER A 250 4.23 -23.73 -9.60
C SER A 250 3.24 -23.85 -8.44
N LYS A 251 3.56 -24.59 -7.37
CA LYS A 251 2.72 -24.71 -6.16
C LYS A 251 2.88 -23.54 -5.19
N MET A 252 3.87 -22.67 -5.40
CA MET A 252 4.07 -21.49 -4.57
C MET A 252 2.95 -20.47 -4.84
N LYS A 253 2.16 -20.14 -3.81
CA LYS A 253 1.01 -19.20 -3.91
C LYS A 253 1.41 -17.78 -4.33
N GLU A 254 2.63 -17.39 -4.06
CA GLU A 254 3.19 -16.08 -4.36
C GLU A 254 3.55 -15.90 -5.83
N LEU A 255 3.79 -17.02 -6.56
CA LEU A 255 4.11 -17.02 -7.98
C LEU A 255 2.87 -17.09 -8.83
N LYS A 256 2.90 -16.40 -9.94
CA LYS A 256 1.85 -16.42 -10.96
C LYS A 256 2.19 -17.40 -12.08
N ALA A 257 1.17 -17.93 -12.72
CA ALA A 257 1.37 -18.96 -13.75
C ALA A 257 2.24 -18.44 -14.91
N TRP A 258 2.07 -17.18 -15.32
CA TRP A 258 2.90 -16.55 -16.34
C TRP A 258 4.38 -16.47 -15.92
N GLN A 259 4.68 -16.19 -14.66
CA GLN A 259 6.07 -16.12 -14.15
C GLN A 259 6.73 -17.50 -14.18
N VAL A 260 5.99 -18.53 -13.78
CA VAL A 260 6.48 -19.91 -13.84
C VAL A 260 6.73 -20.35 -15.28
N LYS A 261 5.83 -20.03 -16.19
CA LYS A 261 5.96 -20.36 -17.62
C LYS A 261 7.19 -19.71 -18.26
N GLU A 262 7.40 -18.42 -17.97
CA GLU A 262 8.46 -17.64 -18.63
C GLU A 262 9.84 -17.83 -17.95
N PHE A 263 9.87 -17.97 -16.62
CA PHE A 263 11.09 -17.90 -15.83
C PHE A 263 11.36 -19.14 -14.96
N GLY A 264 10.45 -20.09 -14.94
CA GLY A 264 10.56 -21.22 -14.03
C GLY A 264 11.84 -22.03 -14.19
N ARG A 265 12.27 -22.29 -15.43
CA ARG A 265 13.52 -23.01 -15.71
C ARG A 265 14.76 -22.24 -15.23
N ASP A 266 14.81 -20.95 -15.49
CA ASP A 266 15.93 -20.08 -15.05
C ASP A 266 16.06 -20.08 -13.53
N ILE A 267 14.91 -19.92 -12.83
CA ILE A 267 14.87 -19.90 -11.36
C ILE A 267 15.39 -21.23 -10.79
N ILE A 268 14.96 -22.37 -11.32
CA ILE A 268 15.39 -23.68 -10.87
C ILE A 268 16.89 -23.89 -11.13
N ASN A 269 17.38 -23.52 -12.31
CA ASN A 269 18.80 -23.62 -12.63
C ASN A 269 19.67 -22.83 -11.65
N ILE A 270 19.27 -21.60 -11.31
CA ILE A 270 19.98 -20.78 -10.33
C ILE A 270 19.99 -21.45 -8.94
N LEU A 271 18.85 -21.97 -8.49
CA LEU A 271 18.75 -22.62 -7.19
C LEU A 271 19.64 -23.87 -7.11
N ASN A 272 19.74 -24.64 -8.19
CA ASN A 272 20.56 -25.84 -8.27
C ASN A 272 22.08 -25.50 -8.31
N THR A 273 22.45 -24.37 -8.94
CA THR A 273 23.85 -23.92 -8.98
C THR A 273 24.34 -23.42 -7.63
N VAL A 274 23.43 -22.91 -6.79
CA VAL A 274 23.81 -22.34 -5.49
C VAL A 274 23.79 -23.38 -4.34
N GLY A 275 23.23 -24.53 -4.59
CA GLY A 275 23.21 -25.65 -3.61
C GLY A 275 21.95 -25.65 -2.75
#